data_822da95a81056e62bb26894889ad235d
#
_entry.id   822da95a81056e62bb26894889ad235d
#
_cell.length_a   1.000
_cell.length_b   1.000
_cell.length_c   1.000
_cell.angle_alpha   90.00
_cell.angle_beta   90.00
_cell.angle_gamma   90.00
#
_symmetry.space_group_name_H-M   'P 1'
#
loop_
_entity.id
_entity.type
_entity.pdbx_description
1 polymer ?
#
loop_
_entity_poly.entity_id
_entity_poly.type
_entity_poly.pdbx_seq_one_letter_code
_entity_poly.pdbx_strand_id
1 'polypeptide(L)'
;MLAKVPAAAQDKARAAYWAIFDTDALTAAGLEPGHKLVTAVQARIDTFAQTYSTLYPSAVKCLLTDREQLTSYLRFPVEHHKRIRHSNFIERTFGETRRRVKVIGRLPGETSCLNLVWAVLDRASRGWRGVNTTNTGLRLLHDLRRQLLEPPTPIRRASHPAAEPEETVTAVA
;
A
#
# COMPACT_ATOMS: atom_id res chain seq x y z
N MET A 1 -4.25 15.68 8.76
CA MET A 1 -3.72 16.78 7.91
C MET A 1 -4.55 18.06 8.01
N LEU A 2 -5.85 18.07 7.68
CA LEU A 2 -6.69 19.28 7.64
C LEU A 2 -6.79 20.05 8.97
N ALA A 3 -6.78 19.37 10.12
CA ALA A 3 -6.76 20.03 11.42
C ALA A 3 -5.54 20.96 11.66
N LYS A 4 -4.51 20.89 10.81
CA LYS A 4 -3.30 21.72 10.85
C LYS A 4 -3.34 22.87 9.83
N VAL A 5 -4.51 23.10 9.20
CA VAL A 5 -4.76 24.17 8.23
C VAL A 5 -5.84 25.09 8.79
N PRO A 6 -5.69 26.43 8.73
CA PRO A 6 -6.71 27.37 9.16
C PRO A 6 -8.07 27.12 8.47
N ALA A 7 -9.17 27.32 9.20
CA ALA A 7 -10.52 27.00 8.73
C ALA A 7 -10.84 27.64 7.37
N ALA A 8 -10.45 28.88 7.16
CA ALA A 8 -10.68 29.62 5.90
C ALA A 8 -9.98 29.00 4.67
N ALA A 9 -8.90 28.21 4.88
CA ALA A 9 -8.11 27.59 3.81
C ALA A 9 -8.37 26.09 3.66
N GLN A 10 -9.16 25.49 4.55
CA GLN A 10 -9.38 24.04 4.59
C GLN A 10 -10.04 23.51 3.32
N ASP A 11 -11.00 24.21 2.75
CA ASP A 11 -11.73 23.73 1.56
C ASP A 11 -10.79 23.69 0.34
N LYS A 12 -9.95 24.72 0.16
CA LYS A 12 -8.95 24.74 -0.92
C LYS A 12 -7.90 23.64 -0.71
N ALA A 13 -7.39 23.48 0.51
CA ALA A 13 -6.42 22.44 0.84
C ALA A 13 -7.02 21.03 0.69
N ARG A 14 -8.31 20.85 1.03
CA ARG A 14 -9.04 19.60 0.86
C ARG A 14 -9.21 19.25 -0.62
N ALA A 15 -9.61 20.21 -1.44
CA ALA A 15 -9.76 20.00 -2.89
C ALA A 15 -8.41 19.61 -3.52
N ALA A 16 -7.34 20.33 -3.20
CA ALA A 16 -6.00 20.03 -3.68
C ALA A 16 -5.50 18.65 -3.20
N TYR A 17 -5.79 18.27 -1.95
CA TYR A 17 -5.46 16.95 -1.41
C TYR A 17 -6.18 15.82 -2.15
N TRP A 18 -7.48 15.95 -2.41
CA TRP A 18 -8.23 14.93 -3.14
C TRP A 18 -7.81 14.83 -4.60
N ALA A 19 -7.41 15.93 -5.22
CA ALA A 19 -6.88 15.93 -6.58
C ALA A 19 -5.60 15.11 -6.75
N ILE A 20 -4.81 14.92 -5.67
CA ILE A 20 -3.64 14.03 -5.68
C ILE A 20 -4.06 12.59 -6.04
N PHE A 21 -5.14 12.11 -5.41
CA PHE A 21 -5.62 10.73 -5.50
C PHE A 21 -6.70 10.52 -6.57
N ASP A 22 -7.00 11.53 -7.35
CA ASP A 22 -7.84 11.39 -8.54
C ASP A 22 -7.02 10.75 -9.66
N THR A 23 -7.20 9.44 -9.82
CA THR A 23 -6.46 8.63 -10.78
C THR A 23 -7.20 8.40 -12.09
N ASP A 24 -8.42 8.90 -12.24
CA ASP A 24 -9.26 8.63 -13.41
C ASP A 24 -8.60 9.11 -14.71
N ALA A 25 -8.03 10.30 -14.70
CA ALA A 25 -7.26 10.83 -15.85
C ALA A 25 -5.99 10.02 -16.15
N LEU A 26 -5.31 9.50 -15.13
CA LEU A 26 -4.09 8.71 -15.31
C LEU A 26 -4.41 7.33 -15.90
N THR A 27 -5.47 6.69 -15.41
CA THR A 27 -5.92 5.39 -15.92
C THR A 27 -6.51 5.51 -17.32
N ALA A 28 -7.24 6.58 -17.61
CA ALA A 28 -7.72 6.90 -18.96
C ALA A 28 -6.57 7.14 -19.95
N ALA A 29 -5.44 7.68 -19.49
CA ALA A 29 -4.21 7.82 -20.27
C ALA A 29 -3.41 6.52 -20.40
N GLY A 30 -3.93 5.36 -19.92
CA GLY A 30 -3.32 4.05 -20.05
C GLY A 30 -2.27 3.71 -18.98
N LEU A 31 -2.22 4.45 -17.87
CA LEU A 31 -1.38 4.03 -16.74
C LEU A 31 -2.04 2.86 -16.01
N GLU A 32 -1.40 1.70 -16.11
CA GLU A 32 -1.84 0.50 -15.42
C GLU A 32 -1.51 0.55 -13.91
N PRO A 33 -2.29 -0.18 -13.06
CA PRO A 33 -1.96 -0.37 -11.65
C PRO A 33 -0.55 -0.90 -11.46
N GLY A 34 0.14 -0.43 -10.42
CA GLY A 34 1.50 -0.84 -10.12
C GLY A 34 2.44 0.32 -9.92
N HIS A 35 3.73 0.07 -10.11
CA HIS A 35 4.79 1.05 -9.82
C HIS A 35 4.63 2.38 -10.57
N LYS A 36 4.26 2.36 -11.85
CA LYS A 36 4.10 3.58 -12.66
C LYS A 36 3.00 4.49 -12.12
N LEU A 37 1.85 3.91 -11.76
CA LEU A 37 0.74 4.68 -11.18
C LEU A 37 1.12 5.24 -9.79
N VAL A 38 1.78 4.44 -8.96
CA VAL A 38 2.32 4.89 -7.67
C VAL A 38 3.26 6.08 -7.86
N THR A 39 4.24 5.98 -8.77
CA THR A 39 5.20 7.07 -9.04
C THR A 39 4.50 8.35 -9.52
N ALA A 40 3.50 8.23 -10.40
CA ALA A 40 2.74 9.38 -10.89
C ALA A 40 1.97 10.09 -9.77
N VAL A 41 1.34 9.33 -8.86
CA VAL A 41 0.62 9.91 -7.71
C VAL A 41 1.60 10.48 -6.69
N GLN A 42 2.75 9.84 -6.46
CA GLN A 42 3.80 10.37 -5.59
C GLN A 42 4.38 11.69 -6.10
N ALA A 43 4.52 11.86 -7.42
CA ALA A 43 4.91 13.15 -8.00
C ALA A 43 3.88 14.25 -7.72
N ARG A 44 2.57 13.93 -7.72
CA ARG A 44 1.53 14.88 -7.31
C ARG A 44 1.60 15.23 -5.82
N ILE A 45 1.97 14.27 -4.96
CA ILE A 45 2.25 14.54 -3.54
C ILE A 45 3.42 15.53 -3.41
N ASP A 46 4.48 15.35 -4.18
CA ASP A 46 5.64 16.25 -4.16
C ASP A 46 5.28 17.67 -4.62
N THR A 47 4.46 17.80 -5.68
CA THR A 47 3.93 19.09 -6.13
C THR A 47 3.07 19.76 -5.07
N PHE A 48 2.21 19.01 -4.40
CA PHE A 48 1.42 19.51 -3.27
C PHE A 48 2.33 19.98 -2.13
N ALA A 49 3.35 19.18 -1.78
CA ALA A 49 4.30 19.53 -0.74
C ALA A 49 5.06 20.81 -1.07
N GLN A 50 5.54 20.99 -2.30
CA GLN A 50 6.19 22.22 -2.76
C GLN A 50 5.29 23.44 -2.63
N THR A 51 4.01 23.31 -3.02
CA THR A 51 3.04 24.40 -3.00
C THR A 51 2.69 24.84 -1.56
N TYR A 52 2.56 23.90 -0.63
CA TYR A 52 2.02 24.16 0.70
C TYR A 52 3.06 24.10 1.84
N SER A 53 4.32 23.76 1.56
CA SER A 53 5.36 23.62 2.60
C SER A 53 5.63 24.90 3.39
N THR A 54 5.62 26.05 2.72
CA THR A 54 5.84 27.35 3.35
C THR A 54 4.62 27.79 4.18
N LEU A 55 3.41 27.52 3.69
CA LEU A 55 2.17 27.98 4.32
C LEU A 55 1.73 27.04 5.46
N TYR A 56 1.85 25.73 5.28
CA TYR A 56 1.33 24.73 6.21
C TYR A 56 2.33 23.57 6.42
N PRO A 57 3.54 23.83 6.96
CA PRO A 57 4.61 22.83 7.06
C PRO A 57 4.19 21.59 7.87
N SER A 58 3.42 21.77 8.93
CA SER A 58 2.93 20.66 9.76
C SER A 58 1.92 19.76 9.05
N ALA A 59 1.12 20.31 8.13
CA ALA A 59 0.17 19.54 7.33
C ALA A 59 0.90 18.74 6.25
N VAL A 60 1.89 19.35 5.59
CA VAL A 60 2.76 18.70 4.60
C VAL A 60 3.57 17.58 5.24
N LYS A 61 4.17 17.82 6.42
CA LYS A 61 4.90 16.78 7.15
C LYS A 61 4.02 15.55 7.43
N CYS A 62 2.77 15.74 7.83
CA CYS A 62 1.83 14.65 8.05
C CYS A 62 1.56 13.84 6.76
N LEU A 63 1.41 14.50 5.61
CA LEU A 63 1.21 13.84 4.33
C LEU A 63 2.45 13.03 3.89
N LEU A 64 3.64 13.62 4.04
CA LEU A 64 4.90 12.98 3.65
C LEU A 64 5.26 11.79 4.54
N THR A 65 4.90 11.82 5.84
CA THR A 65 5.12 10.70 6.76
C THR A 65 4.37 9.44 6.31
N ASP A 66 3.14 9.59 5.82
CA ASP A 66 2.27 8.48 5.43
C ASP A 66 2.29 8.22 3.90
N ARG A 67 3.22 8.82 3.17
CA ARG A 67 3.26 8.81 1.69
C ARG A 67 3.17 7.41 1.08
N GLU A 68 3.94 6.47 1.59
CA GLU A 68 3.98 5.10 1.06
C GLU A 68 2.68 4.35 1.35
N GLN A 69 2.15 4.50 2.56
CA GLN A 69 0.90 3.87 2.98
C GLN A 69 -0.28 4.40 2.18
N LEU A 70 -0.32 5.71 1.96
CA LEU A 70 -1.37 6.37 1.18
C LEU A 70 -1.40 5.97 -0.29
N THR A 71 -0.27 5.49 -0.84
CA THR A 71 -0.17 5.07 -2.26
C THR A 71 -0.15 3.56 -2.45
N SER A 72 -0.10 2.76 -1.39
CA SER A 72 0.03 1.30 -1.44
C SER A 72 -1.11 0.62 -2.22
N TYR A 73 -2.35 1.11 -2.10
CA TYR A 73 -3.52 0.55 -2.78
C TYR A 73 -3.47 0.69 -4.31
N LEU A 74 -2.68 1.61 -4.85
CA LEU A 74 -2.53 1.84 -6.28
C LEU A 74 -1.80 0.70 -7.01
N ARG A 75 -1.19 -0.22 -6.27
CA ARG A 75 -0.58 -1.44 -6.82
C ARG A 75 -1.61 -2.51 -7.18
N PHE A 76 -2.81 -2.41 -6.61
CA PHE A 76 -3.89 -3.38 -6.79
C PHE A 76 -4.74 -3.05 -8.04
N PRO A 77 -5.57 -3.98 -8.53
CA PRO A 77 -6.49 -3.71 -9.64
C PRO A 77 -7.35 -2.47 -9.40
N VAL A 78 -7.56 -1.65 -10.44
CA VAL A 78 -8.29 -0.37 -10.36
C VAL A 78 -9.69 -0.54 -9.77
N GLU A 79 -10.38 -1.61 -10.16
CA GLU A 79 -11.72 -1.97 -9.66
C GLU A 79 -11.78 -2.15 -8.13
N HIS A 80 -10.64 -2.46 -7.51
CA HIS A 80 -10.54 -2.63 -6.06
C HIS A 80 -10.23 -1.33 -5.31
N HIS A 81 -9.65 -0.32 -5.95
CA HIS A 81 -9.14 0.90 -5.31
C HIS A 81 -10.16 1.55 -4.37
N LYS A 82 -11.41 1.69 -4.83
CA LYS A 82 -12.48 2.31 -4.03
C LYS A 82 -12.77 1.56 -2.72
N ARG A 83 -12.50 0.27 -2.66
CA ARG A 83 -12.78 -0.59 -1.50
C ARG A 83 -11.61 -0.72 -0.56
N ILE A 84 -10.38 -0.76 -1.08
CA ILE A 84 -9.17 -1.05 -0.31
C ILE A 84 -8.41 0.20 0.14
N ARG A 85 -8.70 1.39 -0.40
CA ARG A 85 -8.04 2.64 0.00
C ARG A 85 -8.33 3.10 1.43
N HIS A 86 -9.25 2.45 2.14
CA HIS A 86 -9.60 2.72 3.53
C HIS A 86 -10.01 1.44 4.25
N SER A 87 -9.92 1.45 5.58
CA SER A 87 -10.14 0.27 6.44
C SER A 87 -11.61 -0.13 6.68
N ASN A 88 -12.57 0.73 6.33
CA ASN A 88 -14.00 0.51 6.62
C ASN A 88 -14.52 -0.88 6.21
N PHE A 89 -14.02 -1.40 5.09
CA PHE A 89 -14.43 -2.70 4.58
C PHE A 89 -13.97 -3.84 5.50
N ILE A 90 -12.71 -3.80 5.95
CA ILE A 90 -12.14 -4.77 6.88
C ILE A 90 -12.78 -4.62 8.26
N GLU A 91 -12.97 -3.40 8.74
CA GLU A 91 -13.60 -3.12 10.04
C GLU A 91 -15.01 -3.67 10.13
N ARG A 92 -15.82 -3.50 9.08
CA ARG A 92 -17.19 -4.09 9.01
C ARG A 92 -17.14 -5.61 9.04
N THR A 93 -16.21 -6.23 8.32
CA THR A 93 -16.07 -7.68 8.26
C THR A 93 -15.64 -8.24 9.62
N PHE A 94 -14.66 -7.63 10.28
CA PHE A 94 -14.26 -8.02 11.63
C PHE A 94 -15.33 -7.71 12.69
N GLY A 95 -16.09 -6.63 12.51
CA GLY A 95 -17.25 -6.33 13.36
C GLY A 95 -18.31 -7.43 13.32
N GLU A 96 -18.59 -7.95 12.12
CA GLU A 96 -19.51 -9.07 11.94
C GLU A 96 -18.96 -10.35 12.57
N THR A 97 -17.69 -10.65 12.38
CA THR A 97 -17.02 -11.78 13.02
C THR A 97 -17.12 -11.70 14.55
N ARG A 98 -16.77 -10.53 15.12
CA ARG A 98 -16.83 -10.29 16.56
C ARG A 98 -18.25 -10.48 17.11
N ARG A 99 -19.26 -9.99 16.40
CA ARG A 99 -20.67 -10.15 16.80
C ARG A 99 -21.07 -11.61 16.90
N ARG A 100 -20.66 -12.45 15.94
CA ARG A 100 -20.97 -13.88 15.93
C ARG A 100 -20.21 -14.66 17.00
N VAL A 101 -18.92 -14.37 17.15
CA VAL A 101 -18.09 -15.01 18.19
C VAL A 101 -18.59 -14.69 19.59
N LYS A 102 -19.05 -13.45 19.82
CA LYS A 102 -19.53 -13.00 21.14
C LYS A 102 -20.71 -13.83 21.65
N VAL A 103 -21.58 -14.34 20.77
CA VAL A 103 -22.76 -15.16 21.14
C VAL A 103 -22.35 -16.54 21.67
N ILE A 104 -21.20 -17.06 21.23
CA ILE A 104 -20.75 -18.42 21.62
C ILE A 104 -20.10 -18.41 23.01
N GLY A 105 -19.66 -17.25 23.50
CA GLY A 105 -19.06 -17.06 24.83
C GLY A 105 -17.67 -17.68 24.99
N ARG A 106 -17.55 -19.01 24.84
CA ARG A 106 -16.26 -19.72 24.97
C ARG A 106 -16.10 -20.75 23.85
N LEU A 107 -14.99 -20.71 23.17
CA LEU A 107 -14.61 -21.67 22.13
C LEU A 107 -13.74 -22.78 22.74
N PRO A 108 -13.92 -24.06 22.32
CA PRO A 108 -13.18 -25.19 22.87
C PRO A 108 -11.66 -25.14 22.64
N GLY A 109 -11.21 -24.41 21.63
CA GLY A 109 -9.80 -24.31 21.30
C GLY A 109 -9.55 -23.36 20.11
N GLU A 110 -8.27 -23.14 19.82
CA GLU A 110 -7.82 -22.24 18.73
C GLU A 110 -8.36 -22.67 17.36
N THR A 111 -8.28 -23.97 17.03
CA THR A 111 -8.79 -24.53 15.77
C THR A 111 -10.28 -24.22 15.58
N SER A 112 -11.09 -24.34 16.63
CA SER A 112 -12.52 -24.00 16.56
C SER A 112 -12.75 -22.52 16.33
N CYS A 113 -11.90 -21.67 16.93
CA CYS A 113 -11.93 -20.23 16.72
C CYS A 113 -11.59 -19.89 15.26
N LEU A 114 -10.51 -20.44 14.73
CA LEU A 114 -10.08 -20.23 13.35
C LEU A 114 -11.11 -20.70 12.33
N ASN A 115 -11.69 -21.89 12.53
CA ASN A 115 -12.73 -22.42 11.65
C ASN A 115 -13.98 -21.54 11.65
N LEU A 116 -14.39 -21.02 12.81
CA LEU A 116 -15.53 -20.11 12.89
C LEU A 116 -15.24 -18.79 12.20
N VAL A 117 -14.07 -18.19 12.45
CA VAL A 117 -13.64 -16.94 11.80
C VAL A 117 -13.59 -17.13 10.29
N TRP A 118 -12.99 -18.24 9.84
CA TRP A 118 -12.93 -18.56 8.41
C TRP A 118 -14.34 -18.70 7.80
N ALA A 119 -15.24 -19.44 8.43
CA ALA A 119 -16.61 -19.63 7.93
C ALA A 119 -17.40 -18.32 7.86
N VAL A 120 -17.21 -17.42 8.82
CA VAL A 120 -17.83 -16.08 8.80
C VAL A 120 -17.26 -15.23 7.68
N LEU A 121 -15.94 -15.25 7.48
CA LEU A 121 -15.28 -14.50 6.42
C LEU A 121 -15.65 -15.04 5.02
N ASP A 122 -15.66 -16.38 4.84
CA ASP A 122 -16.08 -17.01 3.60
C ASP A 122 -17.52 -16.63 3.23
N ARG A 123 -18.44 -16.72 4.19
CA ARG A 123 -19.84 -16.33 3.98
C ARG A 123 -19.97 -14.83 3.65
N ALA A 124 -19.25 -13.97 4.35
CA ALA A 124 -19.26 -12.54 4.11
C ALA A 124 -18.69 -12.20 2.73
N SER A 125 -17.62 -12.90 2.31
CA SER A 125 -16.94 -12.65 1.03
C SER A 125 -17.84 -12.86 -0.19
N ARG A 126 -18.78 -13.80 -0.12
CA ARG A 126 -19.76 -14.06 -1.19
C ARG A 126 -20.69 -12.87 -1.48
N GLY A 127 -20.86 -11.98 -0.50
CA GLY A 127 -21.66 -10.75 -0.64
C GLY A 127 -20.82 -9.49 -0.93
N TRP A 128 -19.52 -9.61 -1.10
CA TRP A 128 -18.66 -8.46 -1.34
C TRP A 128 -18.87 -7.89 -2.76
N ARG A 129 -19.27 -6.62 -2.81
CA ARG A 129 -19.44 -5.88 -4.06
C ARG A 129 -18.23 -4.98 -4.31
N GLY A 130 -17.77 -4.91 -5.56
CA GLY A 130 -16.66 -4.06 -5.97
C GLY A 130 -15.27 -4.62 -5.59
N VAL A 131 -15.20 -5.94 -5.39
CA VAL A 131 -13.96 -6.73 -5.33
C VAL A 131 -14.11 -7.84 -6.40
N ASN A 132 -14.40 -7.42 -7.63
CA ASN A 132 -14.52 -8.33 -8.74
C ASN A 132 -13.12 -8.74 -9.21
N THR A 133 -12.95 -10.00 -9.53
CA THR A 133 -11.69 -10.53 -10.05
C THR A 133 -11.82 -10.78 -11.53
N THR A 134 -11.22 -9.92 -12.33
CA THR A 134 -10.99 -10.16 -13.76
C THR A 134 -9.75 -11.05 -13.92
N ASN A 135 -9.60 -11.72 -15.06
CA ASN A 135 -8.41 -12.54 -15.34
C ASN A 135 -7.12 -11.70 -15.26
N THR A 136 -7.15 -10.46 -15.71
CA THR A 136 -6.03 -9.51 -15.61
C THR A 136 -5.78 -9.14 -14.15
N GLY A 137 -6.84 -8.84 -13.39
CA GLY A 137 -6.75 -8.56 -11.96
C GLY A 137 -6.18 -9.72 -11.15
N LEU A 138 -6.58 -10.97 -11.46
CA LEU A 138 -6.02 -12.17 -10.81
C LEU A 138 -4.52 -12.30 -11.07
N ARG A 139 -4.05 -12.10 -12.29
CA ARG A 139 -2.62 -12.13 -12.62
C ARG A 139 -1.85 -11.08 -11.80
N LEU A 140 -2.33 -9.84 -11.77
CA LEU A 140 -1.74 -8.77 -10.98
C LEU A 140 -1.70 -9.13 -9.49
N LEU A 141 -2.77 -9.68 -8.93
CA LEU A 141 -2.81 -10.12 -7.52
C LEU A 141 -1.82 -11.26 -7.24
N HIS A 142 -1.66 -12.21 -8.15
CA HIS A 142 -0.66 -13.27 -8.04
C HIS A 142 0.76 -12.71 -8.05
N ASP A 143 1.05 -11.77 -8.93
CA ASP A 143 2.37 -11.14 -9.02
C ASP A 143 2.68 -10.30 -7.76
N LEU A 144 1.70 -9.53 -7.26
CA LEU A 144 1.82 -8.80 -6.02
C LEU A 144 2.06 -9.73 -4.82
N ARG A 145 1.31 -10.83 -4.74
CA ARG A 145 1.50 -11.84 -3.69
C ARG A 145 2.91 -12.39 -3.70
N ARG A 146 3.43 -12.76 -4.89
CA ARG A 146 4.79 -13.25 -5.04
C ARG A 146 5.82 -12.22 -4.59
N GLN A 147 5.66 -10.96 -5.00
CA GLN A 147 6.57 -9.87 -4.59
C GLN A 147 6.59 -9.63 -3.08
N LEU A 148 5.46 -9.82 -2.40
CA LEU A 148 5.33 -9.55 -0.97
C LEU A 148 5.75 -10.73 -0.09
N LEU A 149 5.46 -11.97 -0.51
CA LEU A 149 5.72 -13.18 0.27
C LEU A 149 7.06 -13.84 -0.09
N GLU A 150 7.50 -13.66 -1.34
CA GLU A 150 8.75 -14.23 -1.87
C GLU A 150 9.54 -13.10 -2.54
N PRO A 151 10.04 -12.10 -1.79
CA PRO A 151 10.81 -11.03 -2.38
C PRO A 151 12.05 -11.64 -3.05
N PRO A 152 12.44 -11.16 -4.26
CA PRO A 152 13.63 -11.67 -4.93
C PRO A 152 14.83 -11.51 -4.01
N THR A 153 15.54 -12.60 -3.78
CA THR A 153 16.78 -12.59 -2.99
C THR A 153 17.74 -11.58 -3.61
N PRO A 154 18.24 -10.59 -2.86
CA PRO A 154 19.18 -9.63 -3.41
C PRO A 154 20.38 -10.40 -3.96
N ILE A 155 20.68 -10.23 -5.24
CA ILE A 155 21.86 -10.81 -5.87
C ILE A 155 23.07 -10.24 -5.10
N ARG A 156 23.68 -11.09 -4.26
CA ARG A 156 24.92 -10.76 -3.58
C ARG A 156 25.95 -10.54 -4.70
N ARG A 157 26.29 -9.30 -4.99
CA ARG A 157 27.41 -9.01 -5.89
C ARG A 157 28.59 -9.76 -5.34
N ALA A 158 29.13 -10.69 -6.13
CA ALA A 158 30.35 -11.37 -5.78
C ALA A 158 31.39 -10.31 -5.43
N SER A 159 31.87 -10.33 -4.19
CA SER A 159 32.97 -9.50 -3.78
C SER A 159 34.13 -9.83 -4.73
N HIS A 160 34.62 -8.81 -5.41
CA HIS A 160 35.82 -8.93 -6.24
C HIS A 160 36.90 -9.61 -5.40
N PRO A 161 37.55 -10.68 -5.90
CA PRO A 161 38.64 -11.27 -5.16
C PRO A 161 39.70 -10.17 -4.93
N ALA A 162 40.12 -10.03 -3.66
CA ALA A 162 41.18 -9.11 -3.29
C ALA A 162 42.40 -9.43 -4.13
N ALA A 163 42.98 -8.40 -4.76
CA ALA A 163 44.24 -8.53 -5.46
C ALA A 163 45.28 -9.12 -4.53
N GLU A 164 45.91 -10.20 -4.95
CA GLU A 164 47.06 -10.80 -4.24
C GLU A 164 48.18 -9.75 -4.10
N PRO A 165 48.84 -9.65 -2.97
CA PRO A 165 49.98 -8.73 -2.82
C PRO A 165 51.15 -9.24 -3.70
N GLU A 166 51.64 -8.35 -4.57
CA GLU A 166 52.88 -8.59 -5.34
C GLU A 166 54.03 -8.91 -4.39
N GLU A 167 54.58 -10.13 -4.52
CA GLU A 167 55.83 -10.51 -3.89
C GLU A 167 56.95 -9.62 -4.42
N THR A 168 57.50 -8.75 -3.58
CA THR A 168 58.72 -8.02 -3.82
C THR A 168 59.91 -9.01 -3.77
N VAL A 169 60.38 -9.38 -4.95
CA VAL A 169 61.66 -10.09 -5.10
C VAL A 169 62.77 -9.15 -4.70
N THR A 170 63.33 -9.38 -3.50
CA THR A 170 64.57 -8.71 -3.07
C THR A 170 65.73 -9.42 -3.74
N ALA A 171 66.36 -8.78 -4.69
CA ALA A 171 67.65 -9.19 -5.25
C ALA A 171 68.74 -8.93 -4.20
N VAL A 172 69.43 -10.02 -3.80
CA VAL A 172 70.65 -9.93 -3.02
C VAL A 172 71.83 -9.96 -4.00
N ALA A 173 72.68 -8.94 -3.92
CA ALA A 173 73.98 -8.89 -4.55
C ALA A 173 75.02 -9.66 -3.78
#